data_3ef6e81d4e41e3b69ecce4bd02290bb5
#
_entry.id   3ef6e81d4e41e3b69ecce4bd02290bb5
#
_cell.length_a   1.000
_cell.length_b   1.000
_cell.length_c   1.000
_cell.angle_alpha   90.00
_cell.angle_beta   90.00
_cell.angle_gamma   90.00
#
_symmetry.space_group_name_H-M   'P 1'
#
loop_
_entity.id
_entity.type
_entity.pdbx_description
1 polymer ?
#
loop_
_entity_poly.entity_id
_entity_poly.type
_entity_poly.pdbx_seq_one_letter_code
_entity_poly.pdbx_strand_id
1 'polypeptide(L)'
;RNKGVVEKFVEFYGPGLHQLPLPDRATIANMCPEYGATVGMFPIDDITLAYMRSTGRDPAQVDLTETYAKAQGLFHTENTPEPDYSDTLELDMTTVEASLAGPRRPQDRIALAEMGRSFHSAMNTVYDKPVTGSHGGAHIEMDGQDVQLDHGSIVIAAITSCTNTSNP
;
A
#
# COMPACT_ATOMS: atom_id res chain seq x y z
N ARG A 1 -6.58 8.73 1.38
CA ARG A 1 -7.75 9.16 0.59
C ARG A 1 -8.75 9.97 1.43
N ASN A 2 -9.04 9.54 2.65
CA ASN A 2 -9.95 10.28 3.55
C ASN A 2 -9.47 11.70 3.87
N LYS A 3 -8.15 11.95 3.90
CA LYS A 3 -7.56 13.27 4.10
C LYS A 3 -7.90 14.25 2.97
N GLY A 4 -8.19 13.76 1.75
CA GLY A 4 -8.47 14.61 0.60
C GLY A 4 -7.20 15.22 0.02
N VAL A 5 -6.43 14.40 -0.69
CA VAL A 5 -5.12 14.76 -1.28
C VAL A 5 -5.18 14.94 -2.80
N VAL A 6 -6.37 15.10 -3.35
CA VAL A 6 -6.56 15.36 -4.79
C VAL A 6 -5.84 16.65 -5.18
N GLU A 7 -5.09 16.61 -6.27
CA GLU A 7 -4.26 17.71 -6.78
C GLU A 7 -3.11 18.15 -5.86
N LYS A 8 -2.78 17.34 -4.83
CA LYS A 8 -1.67 17.61 -3.93
C LYS A 8 -0.46 16.76 -4.26
N PHE A 9 0.73 17.26 -3.91
CA PHE A 9 1.95 16.49 -3.77
C PHE A 9 2.03 16.01 -2.33
N VAL A 10 2.22 14.70 -2.17
CA VAL A 10 2.37 14.08 -0.84
C VAL A 10 3.82 13.71 -0.65
N GLU A 11 4.45 14.32 0.32
CA GLU A 11 5.82 13.99 0.72
C GLU A 11 5.78 13.22 2.03
N PHE A 12 6.50 12.11 2.08
CA PHE A 12 6.62 11.27 3.27
C PHE A 12 7.87 11.66 4.03
N TYR A 13 7.75 11.90 5.33
CA TYR A 13 8.84 12.34 6.18
C TYR A 13 8.71 11.77 7.60
N GLY A 14 9.71 12.03 8.45
CA GLY A 14 9.71 11.63 9.85
C GLY A 14 10.50 10.35 10.14
N PRO A 15 10.64 10.00 11.42
CA PRO A 15 11.54 8.94 11.87
C PRO A 15 11.13 7.53 11.41
N GLY A 16 9.86 7.32 11.10
CA GLY A 16 9.36 6.04 10.60
C GLY A 16 9.94 5.64 9.22
N LEU A 17 10.50 6.59 8.47
CA LEU A 17 11.09 6.30 7.15
C LEU A 17 12.24 5.29 7.20
N HIS A 18 13.00 5.25 8.28
CA HIS A 18 14.11 4.31 8.44
C HIS A 18 13.66 2.84 8.55
N GLN A 19 12.38 2.61 8.79
CA GLN A 19 11.80 1.27 8.85
C GLN A 19 11.19 0.81 7.51
N LEU A 20 11.12 1.72 6.52
CA LEU A 20 10.56 1.42 5.21
C LEU A 20 11.69 1.16 4.20
N PRO A 21 11.86 -0.08 3.72
CA PRO A 21 12.77 -0.37 2.62
C PRO A 21 12.30 0.31 1.32
N LEU A 22 13.21 0.52 0.38
CA LEU A 22 12.88 1.24 -0.85
C LEU A 22 11.73 0.61 -1.65
N PRO A 23 11.61 -0.72 -1.79
CA PRO A 23 10.48 -1.33 -2.49
C PRO A 23 9.12 -0.93 -1.91
N ASP A 24 8.99 -0.84 -0.58
CA ASP A 24 7.75 -0.41 0.06
C ASP A 24 7.47 1.07 -0.22
N ARG A 25 8.51 1.92 -0.15
CA ARG A 25 8.39 3.35 -0.53
C ARG A 25 7.96 3.50 -1.98
N ALA A 26 8.56 2.72 -2.88
CA ALA A 26 8.22 2.73 -4.30
C ALA A 26 6.77 2.29 -4.52
N THR A 27 6.29 1.27 -3.82
CA THR A 27 4.89 0.83 -3.86
C THR A 27 3.95 1.94 -3.41
N ILE A 28 4.21 2.57 -2.27
CA ILE A 28 3.38 3.66 -1.74
C ILE A 28 3.35 4.85 -2.70
N ALA A 29 4.51 5.26 -3.24
CA ALA A 29 4.61 6.35 -4.20
C ALA A 29 3.89 6.03 -5.52
N ASN A 30 4.04 4.80 -6.02
CA ASN A 30 3.41 4.34 -7.26
C ASN A 30 1.88 4.24 -7.15
N MET A 31 1.36 4.03 -5.94
CA MET A 31 -0.08 4.00 -5.66
C MET A 31 -0.70 5.39 -5.44
N CYS A 32 0.02 6.49 -5.69
CA CYS A 32 -0.51 7.83 -5.44
C CYS A 32 -1.80 8.15 -6.23
N PRO A 33 -2.03 7.68 -7.47
CA PRO A 33 -3.31 7.87 -8.12
C PRO A 33 -4.48 7.20 -7.37
N GLU A 34 -4.25 6.02 -6.79
CA GLU A 34 -5.28 5.27 -6.08
C GLU A 34 -5.73 5.98 -4.79
N TYR A 35 -4.83 6.64 -4.08
CA TYR A 35 -5.24 7.48 -2.95
C TYR A 35 -5.55 8.93 -3.33
N GLY A 36 -5.40 9.29 -4.62
CA GLY A 36 -5.87 10.53 -5.21
C GLY A 36 -4.84 11.66 -5.28
N ALA A 37 -3.58 11.41 -4.91
CA ALA A 37 -2.52 12.42 -5.00
C ALA A 37 -1.97 12.54 -6.41
N THR A 38 -1.41 13.71 -6.74
CA THR A 38 -0.71 13.93 -8.01
C THR A 38 0.67 13.30 -7.98
N VAL A 39 1.35 13.37 -6.84
CA VAL A 39 2.69 12.80 -6.61
C VAL A 39 2.78 12.26 -5.20
N GLY A 40 3.44 11.11 -5.06
CA GLY A 40 3.91 10.58 -3.78
C GLY A 40 5.44 10.55 -3.79
N MET A 41 6.10 11.21 -2.84
CA MET A 41 7.55 11.37 -2.80
C MET A 41 8.14 10.87 -1.50
N PHE A 42 9.29 10.22 -1.62
CA PHE A 42 10.16 9.86 -0.50
C PHE A 42 11.52 10.53 -0.68
N PRO A 43 12.21 10.87 0.39
CA PRO A 43 13.54 11.46 0.29
C PRO A 43 14.58 10.46 -0.22
N ILE A 44 15.66 10.99 -0.81
CA ILE A 44 16.86 10.22 -1.12
C ILE A 44 17.69 10.13 0.16
N ASP A 45 18.03 8.90 0.58
CA ASP A 45 18.78 8.61 1.80
C ASP A 45 19.67 7.38 1.62
N ASP A 46 20.30 6.93 2.71
CA ASP A 46 21.17 5.75 2.71
C ASP A 46 20.43 4.46 2.29
N ILE A 47 19.12 4.35 2.58
CA ILE A 47 18.30 3.21 2.14
C ILE A 47 18.19 3.20 0.60
N THR A 48 18.04 4.38 0.00
CA THR A 48 18.02 4.54 -1.46
C THR A 48 19.35 4.09 -2.08
N LEU A 49 20.47 4.52 -1.51
CA LEU A 49 21.79 4.14 -1.99
C LEU A 49 22.06 2.63 -1.81
N ALA A 50 21.66 2.07 -0.68
CA ALA A 50 21.77 0.63 -0.42
C ALA A 50 20.97 -0.20 -1.45
N TYR A 51 19.76 0.23 -1.78
CA TYR A 51 18.97 -0.40 -2.83
C TYR A 51 19.64 -0.32 -4.20
N MET A 52 20.21 0.83 -4.57
CA MET A 52 20.91 0.99 -5.83
C MET A 52 22.09 0.01 -5.92
N ARG A 53 22.86 -0.15 -4.84
CA ARG A 53 23.97 -1.13 -4.77
C ARG A 53 23.48 -2.57 -4.89
N SER A 54 22.46 -2.93 -4.13
CA SER A 54 21.90 -4.30 -4.10
C SER A 54 21.29 -4.73 -5.43
N THR A 55 20.79 -3.78 -6.20
CA THR A 55 20.19 -4.01 -7.52
C THR A 55 21.20 -3.86 -8.68
N GLY A 56 22.50 -3.78 -8.39
CA GLY A 56 23.57 -3.87 -9.38
C GLY A 56 23.84 -2.58 -10.15
N ARG A 57 23.51 -1.39 -9.59
CA ARG A 57 23.94 -0.13 -10.19
C ARG A 57 25.44 0.03 -10.06
N ASP A 58 26.04 0.64 -11.10
CA ASP A 58 27.47 0.92 -11.10
C ASP A 58 27.86 1.77 -9.88
N PRO A 59 28.93 1.42 -9.15
CA PRO A 59 29.37 2.18 -7.98
C PRO A 59 29.56 3.68 -8.24
N ALA A 60 30.14 4.04 -9.41
CA ALA A 60 30.31 5.44 -9.76
C ALA A 60 28.98 6.19 -9.93
N GLN A 61 27.94 5.50 -10.40
CA GLN A 61 26.60 6.08 -10.49
C GLN A 61 25.99 6.29 -9.09
N VAL A 62 26.22 5.37 -8.17
CA VAL A 62 25.73 5.50 -6.78
C VAL A 62 26.42 6.68 -6.08
N ASP A 63 27.75 6.79 -6.23
CA ASP A 63 28.53 7.87 -5.67
C ASP A 63 28.14 9.24 -6.27
N LEU A 64 27.87 9.28 -7.57
CA LEU A 64 27.36 10.48 -8.23
C LEU A 64 25.98 10.88 -7.69
N THR A 65 25.09 9.92 -7.50
CA THR A 65 23.75 10.15 -6.96
C THR A 65 23.84 10.74 -5.55
N GLU A 66 24.67 10.16 -4.69
CA GLU A 66 24.90 10.65 -3.34
C GLU A 66 25.46 12.08 -3.33
N THR A 67 26.56 12.30 -4.11
CA THR A 67 27.21 13.59 -4.19
C THR A 67 26.27 14.68 -4.71
N TYR A 68 25.53 14.38 -5.77
CA TYR A 68 24.58 15.32 -6.34
C TYR A 68 23.43 15.62 -5.39
N ALA A 69 22.82 14.61 -4.78
CA ALA A 69 21.73 14.80 -3.85
C ALA A 69 22.14 15.63 -2.63
N LYS A 70 23.36 15.42 -2.09
CA LYS A 70 23.92 16.22 -1.02
C LYS A 70 24.18 17.67 -1.45
N ALA A 71 24.75 17.87 -2.63
CA ALA A 71 25.02 19.21 -3.17
C ALA A 71 23.74 20.03 -3.43
N GLN A 72 22.64 19.37 -3.75
CA GLN A 72 21.33 19.98 -4.00
C GLN A 72 20.46 20.13 -2.72
N GLY A 73 20.91 19.63 -1.57
CA GLY A 73 20.10 19.61 -0.36
C GLY A 73 18.93 18.65 -0.39
N LEU A 74 18.98 17.63 -1.25
CA LEU A 74 17.94 16.62 -1.43
C LEU A 74 18.22 15.32 -0.66
N PHE A 75 19.41 15.20 -0.06
CA PHE A 75 19.80 14.02 0.70
C PHE A 75 19.31 14.13 2.14
N HIS A 76 18.48 13.19 2.55
CA HIS A 76 17.90 13.15 3.88
C HIS A 76 18.82 12.42 4.86
N THR A 77 18.97 13.00 6.04
CA THR A 77 19.66 12.45 7.21
C THR A 77 18.79 12.63 8.45
N GLU A 78 19.16 12.00 9.56
CA GLU A 78 18.49 12.22 10.86
C GLU A 78 18.48 13.69 11.33
N ASN A 79 19.44 14.48 10.85
CA ASN A 79 19.57 15.89 11.19
C ASN A 79 18.94 16.83 10.15
N THR A 80 18.29 16.30 9.13
CA THR A 80 17.62 17.12 8.13
C THR A 80 16.41 17.80 8.77
N PRO A 81 16.30 19.13 8.73
CA PRO A 81 15.16 19.83 9.31
C PRO A 81 13.87 19.46 8.56
N GLU A 82 12.79 19.42 9.29
CA GLU A 82 11.46 19.20 8.67
C GLU A 82 11.10 20.39 7.79
N PRO A 83 10.63 20.17 6.56
CA PRO A 83 10.14 21.23 5.70
C PRO A 83 8.82 21.83 6.23
N ASP A 84 8.53 23.07 5.81
CA ASP A 84 7.24 23.70 6.02
C ASP A 84 6.23 23.16 5.00
N TYR A 85 5.21 22.47 5.49
CA TYR A 85 4.14 21.93 4.67
C TYR A 85 2.85 22.74 4.78
N SER A 86 2.08 22.81 3.72
CA SER A 86 0.76 23.44 3.73
C SER A 86 -0.25 22.69 4.60
N ASP A 87 -0.04 21.40 4.82
CA ASP A 87 -0.88 20.52 5.66
C ASP A 87 -0.11 19.26 6.01
N THR A 88 -0.39 18.66 7.15
CA THR A 88 0.29 17.46 7.63
C THR A 88 -0.68 16.39 8.08
N LEU A 89 -0.23 15.13 8.05
CA LEU A 89 -0.91 13.97 8.60
C LEU A 89 0.12 13.07 9.25
N GLU A 90 -0.12 12.72 10.50
CA GLU A 90 0.72 11.80 11.25
C GLU A 90 0.14 10.39 11.24
N LEU A 91 1.00 9.38 11.08
CA LEU A 91 0.67 7.98 11.20
C LEU A 91 1.66 7.29 12.15
N ASP A 92 1.15 6.77 13.25
CA ASP A 92 1.90 5.83 14.07
C ASP A 92 1.99 4.47 13.38
N MET A 93 3.18 4.12 12.90
CA MET A 93 3.41 2.88 12.15
C MET A 93 3.21 1.62 12.99
N THR A 94 3.24 1.71 14.32
CA THR A 94 2.95 0.56 15.21
C THR A 94 1.49 0.13 15.13
N THR A 95 0.61 1.00 14.64
CA THR A 95 -0.82 0.72 14.45
C THR A 95 -1.14 0.04 13.12
N VAL A 96 -0.14 -0.11 12.25
CA VAL A 96 -0.32 -0.73 10.92
C VAL A 96 -0.44 -2.23 11.07
N GLU A 97 -1.54 -2.77 10.59
CA GLU A 97 -1.87 -4.19 10.62
C GLU A 97 -2.35 -4.69 9.25
N ALA A 98 -2.30 -6.01 9.03
CA ALA A 98 -2.82 -6.60 7.81
C ALA A 98 -4.28 -6.22 7.61
N SER A 99 -4.59 -5.63 6.46
CA SER A 99 -5.90 -5.04 6.20
C SER A 99 -6.33 -5.29 4.76
N LEU A 100 -7.64 -5.31 4.58
CA LEU A 100 -8.30 -5.32 3.28
C LEU A 100 -9.16 -4.07 3.13
N ALA A 101 -9.77 -3.89 1.97
CA ALA A 101 -10.70 -2.80 1.73
C ALA A 101 -12.01 -3.34 1.16
N GLY A 102 -13.10 -2.73 1.51
CA GLY A 102 -14.43 -3.06 1.01
C GLY A 102 -15.55 -2.66 1.97
N PRO A 103 -16.81 -2.91 1.54
CA PRO A 103 -17.22 -3.61 0.32
C PRO A 103 -17.21 -2.75 -0.95
N ARG A 104 -17.06 -1.43 -0.85
CA ARG A 104 -17.27 -0.54 -2.00
C ARG A 104 -16.04 0.28 -2.41
N ARG A 105 -15.23 0.74 -1.46
CA ARG A 105 -14.20 1.76 -1.70
C ARG A 105 -12.85 1.36 -1.12
N PRO A 106 -11.74 1.76 -1.74
CA PRO A 106 -10.39 1.48 -1.21
C PRO A 106 -10.14 2.05 0.21
N GLN A 107 -10.82 3.15 0.57
CA GLN A 107 -10.71 3.74 1.90
C GLN A 107 -11.56 3.06 2.98
N ASP A 108 -12.43 2.14 2.63
CA ASP A 108 -13.21 1.34 3.57
C ASP A 108 -12.29 0.22 4.13
N ARG A 109 -11.34 0.62 5.00
CA ARG A 109 -10.36 -0.31 5.57
C ARG A 109 -11.00 -1.25 6.57
N ILE A 110 -10.66 -2.52 6.48
CA ILE A 110 -11.10 -3.58 7.38
C ILE A 110 -9.86 -4.37 7.80
N ALA A 111 -9.64 -4.53 9.11
CA ALA A 111 -8.60 -5.43 9.60
C ALA A 111 -8.84 -6.86 9.10
N LEU A 112 -7.80 -7.57 8.70
CA LEU A 112 -7.93 -8.91 8.15
C LEU A 112 -8.69 -9.87 9.09
N ALA A 113 -8.46 -9.75 10.40
CA ALA A 113 -9.15 -10.54 11.41
C ALA A 113 -10.68 -10.29 11.46
N GLU A 114 -11.14 -9.12 11.02
CA GLU A 114 -12.54 -8.72 11.03
C GLU A 114 -13.25 -8.99 9.69
N MET A 115 -12.53 -9.47 8.68
CA MET A 115 -13.07 -9.58 7.32
C MET A 115 -14.32 -10.45 7.24
N GLY A 116 -14.32 -11.63 7.89
CA GLY A 116 -15.47 -12.53 7.87
C GLY A 116 -16.73 -11.87 8.47
N ARG A 117 -16.58 -11.22 9.63
CA ARG A 117 -17.68 -10.51 10.29
C ARG A 117 -18.19 -9.34 9.43
N SER A 118 -17.26 -8.57 8.87
CA SER A 118 -17.59 -7.44 8.01
C SER A 118 -18.28 -7.89 6.72
N PHE A 119 -17.86 -9.00 6.12
CA PHE A 119 -18.50 -9.58 4.95
C PHE A 119 -19.97 -9.96 5.25
N HIS A 120 -20.21 -10.73 6.31
CA HIS A 120 -21.56 -11.11 6.70
C HIS A 120 -22.47 -9.88 6.98
N SER A 121 -21.92 -8.88 7.66
CA SER A 121 -22.64 -7.63 7.90
C SER A 121 -22.99 -6.91 6.60
N ALA A 122 -22.03 -6.79 5.67
CA ALA A 122 -22.24 -6.13 4.39
C ALA A 122 -23.24 -6.87 3.51
N MET A 123 -23.24 -8.19 3.52
CA MET A 123 -24.24 -8.99 2.79
C MET A 123 -25.65 -8.67 3.26
N ASN A 124 -25.85 -8.53 4.57
CA ASN A 124 -27.16 -8.19 5.15
C ASN A 124 -27.55 -6.72 4.89
N THR A 125 -26.62 -5.77 5.16
CA THR A 125 -26.97 -4.34 5.25
C THR A 125 -26.78 -3.58 3.95
N VAL A 126 -25.92 -4.04 3.08
CA VAL A 126 -25.55 -3.35 1.83
C VAL A 126 -26.15 -4.03 0.61
N TYR A 127 -26.19 -5.37 0.63
CA TYR A 127 -26.59 -6.17 -0.54
C TYR A 127 -27.96 -6.82 -0.37
N ASP A 128 -28.58 -6.75 0.81
CA ASP A 128 -29.85 -7.38 1.14
C ASP A 128 -29.88 -8.89 0.79
N LYS A 129 -28.77 -9.56 1.04
CA LYS A 129 -28.56 -10.97 0.80
C LYS A 129 -28.00 -11.62 2.06
N PRO A 130 -28.85 -11.98 3.03
CA PRO A 130 -28.37 -12.57 4.27
C PRO A 130 -27.64 -13.88 4.02
N VAL A 131 -26.42 -13.98 4.52
CA VAL A 131 -25.65 -15.21 4.52
C VAL A 131 -26.09 -16.03 5.74
N THR A 132 -27.05 -16.92 5.54
CA THR A 132 -27.51 -17.86 6.57
C THR A 132 -26.99 -19.24 6.20
N GLY A 133 -26.05 -19.78 6.94
CA GLY A 133 -25.33 -21.02 6.64
C GLY A 133 -26.15 -22.09 5.93
N SER A 134 -25.60 -22.77 4.96
CA SER A 134 -26.21 -23.73 4.02
C SER A 134 -27.24 -23.13 3.05
N HIS A 135 -26.85 -22.16 2.26
CA HIS A 135 -27.63 -21.70 1.13
C HIS A 135 -27.13 -22.39 -0.12
N GLY A 136 -28.04 -23.01 -0.79
CA GLY A 136 -27.92 -23.63 -2.08
C GLY A 136 -26.97 -22.98 -3.08
N GLY A 137 -25.69 -22.94 -2.72
CA GLY A 137 -24.61 -22.53 -3.59
C GLY A 137 -24.56 -23.41 -4.82
N ALA A 138 -23.94 -22.97 -5.89
CA ALA A 138 -23.75 -23.76 -7.07
C ALA A 138 -22.73 -24.87 -6.81
N HIS A 139 -23.07 -26.10 -7.10
CA HIS A 139 -22.14 -27.21 -7.17
C HIS A 139 -21.45 -27.21 -8.53
N ILE A 140 -20.15 -27.26 -8.54
CA ILE A 140 -19.32 -27.37 -9.75
C ILE A 140 -18.34 -28.52 -9.60
N GLU A 141 -18.08 -29.24 -10.68
CA GLU A 141 -16.97 -30.19 -10.75
C GLU A 141 -15.71 -29.45 -11.19
N MET A 142 -14.64 -29.50 -10.35
CA MET A 142 -13.35 -28.92 -10.64
C MET A 142 -12.24 -29.94 -10.30
N ASP A 143 -11.45 -30.30 -11.29
CA ASP A 143 -10.39 -31.32 -11.16
C ASP A 143 -10.87 -32.66 -10.59
N GLY A 144 -12.09 -33.08 -10.95
CA GLY A 144 -12.70 -34.31 -10.45
C GLY A 144 -13.22 -34.25 -9.02
N GLN A 145 -13.30 -33.06 -8.43
CA GLN A 145 -13.85 -32.80 -7.10
C GLN A 145 -15.15 -32.00 -7.20
N ASP A 146 -16.14 -32.37 -6.42
CA ASP A 146 -17.36 -31.58 -6.26
C ASP A 146 -17.04 -30.38 -5.31
N VAL A 147 -17.14 -29.19 -5.84
CA VAL A 147 -16.86 -27.92 -5.12
C VAL A 147 -18.16 -27.13 -5.02
N GLN A 148 -18.51 -26.75 -3.80
CA GLN A 148 -19.64 -25.86 -3.56
C GLN A 148 -19.18 -24.41 -3.58
N LEU A 149 -19.75 -23.60 -4.47
CA LEU A 149 -19.55 -22.16 -4.51
C LEU A 149 -20.74 -21.45 -3.87
N ASP A 150 -20.45 -20.55 -2.95
CA ASP A 150 -21.45 -19.74 -2.27
C ASP A 150 -20.97 -18.29 -2.13
N HIS A 151 -21.79 -17.42 -1.58
CA HIS A 151 -21.41 -16.05 -1.27
C HIS A 151 -20.16 -16.01 -0.38
N GLY A 152 -19.13 -15.31 -0.83
CA GLY A 152 -17.84 -15.23 -0.15
C GLY A 152 -16.78 -16.22 -0.68
N SER A 153 -17.11 -17.10 -1.61
CA SER A 153 -16.11 -17.92 -2.29
C SER A 153 -15.13 -17.04 -3.06
N ILE A 154 -13.84 -17.25 -2.86
CA ILE A 154 -12.79 -16.51 -3.55
C ILE A 154 -12.50 -17.23 -4.86
N VAL A 155 -12.87 -16.64 -5.98
CA VAL A 155 -12.68 -17.23 -7.32
C VAL A 155 -11.47 -16.66 -8.06
N ILE A 156 -10.98 -15.49 -7.65
CA ILE A 156 -9.78 -14.85 -8.17
C ILE A 156 -9.01 -14.23 -7.01
N ALA A 157 -7.72 -14.52 -6.94
CA ALA A 157 -6.79 -13.83 -6.06
C ALA A 157 -5.49 -13.52 -6.82
N ALA A 158 -5.10 -12.26 -6.87
CA ALA A 158 -3.91 -11.84 -7.60
C ALA A 158 -3.25 -10.62 -6.96
N ILE A 159 -1.93 -10.59 -6.97
CA ILE A 159 -1.13 -9.40 -6.72
C ILE A 159 -0.74 -8.85 -8.08
N THR A 160 -1.21 -7.66 -8.41
CA THR A 160 -1.04 -7.08 -9.74
C THR A 160 -0.51 -5.66 -9.69
N SER A 161 -0.06 -5.16 -10.86
CA SER A 161 0.25 -3.77 -11.11
C SER A 161 1.31 -3.20 -10.16
N CYS A 162 0.98 -2.17 -9.38
CA CYS A 162 1.94 -1.37 -8.62
C CYS A 162 2.76 -2.19 -7.62
N THR A 163 2.14 -3.05 -6.84
CA THR A 163 2.84 -3.83 -5.80
C THR A 163 3.83 -4.80 -6.42
N ASN A 164 3.39 -5.59 -7.38
CA ASN A 164 4.25 -6.60 -8.01
C ASN A 164 5.35 -5.99 -8.90
N THR A 165 5.19 -4.76 -9.35
CA THR A 165 6.22 -4.03 -10.11
C THR A 165 7.28 -3.42 -9.19
N SER A 166 6.86 -2.90 -8.04
CA SER A 166 7.74 -2.14 -7.14
C SER A 166 8.41 -3.02 -6.08
N ASN A 167 7.76 -4.11 -5.69
CA ASN A 167 8.20 -5.03 -4.65
C ASN A 167 7.91 -6.49 -5.08
N PRO A 168 8.69 -7.04 -6.01
CA PRO A 168 8.49 -8.38 -6.56
C PRO A 168 8.79 -9.50 -5.56
#